data_974f9f699e7a9e8b85a36f93bd2ff0d6
#
_entry.id   974f9f699e7a9e8b85a36f93bd2ff0d6
#
_cell.length_a   1.000
_cell.length_b   1.000
_cell.length_c   1.000
_cell.angle_alpha   90.00
_cell.angle_beta   90.00
_cell.angle_gamma   90.00
#
_symmetry.space_group_name_H-M   'P 1'
#
loop_
_entity.id
_entity.type
_entity.pdbx_description
1 polymer ?
#
loop_
_entity_poly.entity_id
_entity_poly.type
_entity_poly.pdbx_seq_one_letter_code
_entity_poly.pdbx_strand_id
1 'polypeptide(L)'
;MDPFPIRSFLVSQITHRWRGCISTVASSLAMDLRQLGHLLAVVEHRSFSAAARALHTVQSNVSTHVAKLEKELGTVLIDRHSMQPTAEGLAVVERARRIRTELQAIQDDIISMRHEVAGEVRIGCIGTTGRWMATPLLGELSDRHPALRPVLVDATTTSLAPRVLNGDLDMAVVNTPVVEAGLETEPLFDEERIVVAPGDHPLAGAGTIDLATLAEHRVMLTPQGTTFRDAIDRELEAVGLCLQAAAEVDGLRLLASLAYQGYAPALLPASAVSGYPEGGWSLVHVEGLARRSVGLVRNRRTTPSMPVLATRDVLRDVIREIAPHQPGIHVTLEP
;
A
#
# COMPACT_ATOMS: atom_id res chain seq x y z
N MET A 1 -57.52 -42.54 -6.45
CA MET A 1 -57.65 -41.19 -7.07
C MET A 1 -56.63 -40.30 -6.41
N ASP A 2 -55.51 -40.07 -7.07
CA ASP A 2 -54.38 -39.33 -6.57
C ASP A 2 -54.40 -37.95 -7.25
N PRO A 3 -54.56 -36.86 -6.51
CA PRO A 3 -54.61 -35.53 -7.10
C PRO A 3 -53.22 -34.88 -6.95
N PHE A 4 -52.46 -34.75 -8.01
CA PHE A 4 -51.54 -33.66 -8.34
C PHE A 4 -50.41 -34.06 -9.32
N PRO A 5 -50.63 -33.90 -10.65
CA PRO A 5 -49.55 -34.07 -11.64
C PRO A 5 -48.73 -32.78 -11.94
N ILE A 6 -48.89 -31.72 -11.15
CA ILE A 6 -48.28 -30.38 -11.49
C ILE A 6 -46.85 -30.23 -10.97
N ARG A 7 -46.41 -31.01 -9.98
CA ARG A 7 -45.07 -30.88 -9.39
C ARG A 7 -43.91 -31.40 -10.24
N SER A 8 -44.13 -32.39 -11.10
CA SER A 8 -43.07 -33.00 -11.91
C SER A 8 -42.71 -32.19 -13.14
N PHE A 9 -43.64 -31.41 -13.69
CA PHE A 9 -43.41 -30.61 -14.91
C PHE A 9 -42.61 -29.31 -14.66
N LEU A 10 -42.83 -28.67 -13.53
CA LEU A 10 -42.12 -27.43 -13.15
C LEU A 10 -40.65 -27.70 -12.77
N VAL A 11 -40.35 -28.79 -12.09
CA VAL A 11 -38.97 -29.14 -11.72
C VAL A 11 -38.12 -29.51 -12.94
N SER A 12 -38.72 -30.19 -13.94
CA SER A 12 -38.04 -30.53 -15.20
C SER A 12 -37.70 -29.30 -16.05
N GLN A 13 -38.58 -28.32 -16.12
CA GLN A 13 -38.34 -27.10 -16.90
C GLN A 13 -37.30 -26.18 -16.24
N ILE A 14 -37.26 -26.07 -14.91
CA ILE A 14 -36.29 -25.31 -14.17
C ILE A 14 -34.89 -25.92 -14.30
N THR A 15 -34.76 -27.23 -14.18
CA THR A 15 -33.46 -27.92 -14.31
C THR A 15 -32.90 -27.87 -15.74
N HIS A 16 -33.73 -27.90 -16.78
CA HIS A 16 -33.27 -27.75 -18.16
C HIS A 16 -32.81 -26.32 -18.48
N ARG A 17 -33.47 -25.29 -17.95
CA ARG A 17 -33.13 -23.91 -18.17
C ARG A 17 -31.83 -23.53 -17.46
N TRP A 18 -31.54 -24.04 -16.26
CA TRP A 18 -30.29 -23.85 -15.55
C TRP A 18 -29.12 -24.64 -16.16
N ARG A 19 -29.34 -25.86 -16.67
CA ARG A 19 -28.31 -26.61 -17.38
C ARG A 19 -27.87 -25.93 -18.68
N GLY A 20 -28.78 -25.34 -19.44
CA GLY A 20 -28.46 -24.54 -20.64
C GLY A 20 -27.66 -23.28 -20.31
N CYS A 21 -28.03 -22.57 -19.24
CA CYS A 21 -27.32 -21.33 -18.83
C CYS A 21 -25.90 -21.61 -18.31
N ILE A 22 -25.71 -22.66 -17.49
CA ILE A 22 -24.41 -23.06 -16.97
C ILE A 22 -23.51 -23.63 -18.08
N SER A 23 -24.04 -24.41 -19.03
CA SER A 23 -23.22 -24.90 -20.14
C SER A 23 -22.82 -23.79 -21.12
N THR A 24 -23.66 -22.78 -21.34
CA THR A 24 -23.34 -21.65 -22.21
C THR A 24 -22.31 -20.72 -21.55
N VAL A 25 -22.36 -20.50 -20.25
CA VAL A 25 -21.35 -19.73 -19.51
C VAL A 25 -20.03 -20.49 -19.41
N ALA A 26 -20.07 -21.81 -19.19
CA ALA A 26 -18.86 -22.64 -19.14
C ALA A 26 -18.19 -22.82 -20.51
N SER A 27 -18.94 -22.78 -21.60
CA SER A 27 -18.40 -22.89 -22.96
C SER A 27 -17.92 -21.54 -23.57
N SER A 28 -18.29 -20.40 -22.97
CA SER A 28 -17.86 -19.07 -23.42
C SER A 28 -16.58 -18.56 -22.78
N LEU A 29 -16.12 -19.13 -21.66
CA LEU A 29 -14.85 -18.80 -21.01
C LEU A 29 -13.81 -19.86 -21.41
N ALA A 30 -13.24 -19.71 -22.62
CA ALA A 30 -12.12 -20.54 -23.09
C ALA A 30 -10.84 -20.25 -22.28
N MET A 31 -10.72 -19.07 -21.70
CA MET A 31 -9.61 -18.61 -20.86
C MET A 31 -9.54 -19.37 -19.52
N ASP A 32 -8.35 -19.87 -19.16
CA ASP A 32 -8.13 -20.60 -17.91
C ASP A 32 -7.14 -19.90 -16.97
N LEU A 33 -7.12 -20.28 -15.68
CA LEU A 33 -6.24 -19.71 -14.67
C LEU A 33 -4.76 -19.95 -14.96
N ARG A 34 -4.41 -21.02 -15.68
CA ARG A 34 -3.01 -21.32 -16.04
C ARG A 34 -2.50 -20.32 -17.05
N GLN A 35 -3.31 -19.96 -18.04
CA GLN A 35 -2.96 -18.95 -19.04
C GLN A 35 -2.68 -17.60 -18.37
N LEU A 36 -3.55 -17.19 -17.43
CA LEU A 36 -3.34 -15.96 -16.64
C LEU A 36 -2.08 -16.03 -15.79
N GLY A 37 -1.82 -17.17 -15.13
CA GLY A 37 -0.60 -17.38 -14.35
C GLY A 37 0.67 -17.31 -15.19
N HIS A 38 0.66 -17.86 -16.41
CA HIS A 38 1.80 -17.77 -17.33
C HIS A 38 2.02 -16.33 -17.81
N LEU A 39 0.97 -15.59 -18.14
CA LEU A 39 1.06 -14.17 -18.49
C LEU A 39 1.68 -13.35 -17.35
N LEU A 40 1.17 -13.50 -16.11
CA LEU A 40 1.71 -12.82 -14.94
C LEU A 40 3.20 -13.11 -14.74
N ALA A 41 3.61 -14.37 -14.83
CA ALA A 41 5.01 -14.76 -14.67
C ALA A 41 5.91 -14.13 -15.75
N VAL A 42 5.46 -14.02 -17.00
CA VAL A 42 6.23 -13.35 -18.07
C VAL A 42 6.41 -11.88 -17.78
N VAL A 43 5.37 -11.20 -17.31
CA VAL A 43 5.42 -9.76 -16.95
C VAL A 43 6.32 -9.52 -15.73
N GLU A 44 6.22 -10.35 -14.69
CA GLU A 44 7.02 -10.23 -13.47
C GLU A 44 8.51 -10.45 -13.74
N HIS A 45 8.85 -11.45 -14.56
CA HIS A 45 10.25 -11.82 -14.85
C HIS A 45 10.81 -11.19 -16.13
N ARG A 46 10.01 -10.46 -16.90
CA ARG A 46 10.38 -9.85 -18.18
C ARG A 46 11.10 -10.79 -19.15
N SER A 47 10.77 -12.08 -19.09
CA SER A 47 11.42 -13.13 -19.88
C SER A 47 10.59 -14.41 -19.84
N PHE A 48 10.31 -15.00 -21.00
CA PHE A 48 9.65 -16.29 -21.10
C PHE A 48 10.47 -17.43 -20.46
N SER A 49 11.81 -17.39 -20.62
CA SER A 49 12.68 -18.40 -20.03
C SER A 49 12.78 -18.28 -18.51
N ALA A 50 12.81 -17.04 -17.97
CA ALA A 50 12.81 -16.80 -16.53
C ALA A 50 11.45 -17.17 -15.91
N ALA A 51 10.34 -16.83 -16.55
CA ALA A 51 9.00 -17.23 -16.16
C ALA A 51 8.86 -18.76 -16.12
N ALA A 52 9.41 -19.48 -17.13
CA ALA A 52 9.38 -20.93 -17.16
C ALA A 52 10.14 -21.56 -15.97
N ARG A 53 11.29 -21.02 -15.60
CA ARG A 53 12.02 -21.46 -14.41
C ARG A 53 11.23 -21.22 -13.14
N ALA A 54 10.61 -20.03 -12.97
CA ALA A 54 9.80 -19.69 -11.82
C ALA A 54 8.56 -20.59 -11.69
N LEU A 55 7.97 -21.00 -12.81
CA LEU A 55 6.81 -21.89 -12.85
C LEU A 55 7.18 -23.39 -12.89
N HIS A 56 8.47 -23.74 -12.77
CA HIS A 56 8.96 -25.13 -12.85
C HIS A 56 8.49 -25.86 -14.12
N THR A 57 8.56 -25.18 -15.28
CA THR A 57 8.13 -25.70 -16.58
C THR A 57 9.13 -25.34 -17.70
N VAL A 58 8.83 -25.69 -18.92
CA VAL A 58 9.65 -25.34 -20.10
C VAL A 58 9.14 -24.08 -20.79
N GLN A 59 10.04 -23.32 -21.43
CA GLN A 59 9.69 -22.06 -22.11
C GLN A 59 8.59 -22.22 -23.17
N SER A 60 8.60 -23.32 -23.91
CA SER A 60 7.59 -23.60 -24.94
C SER A 60 6.17 -23.68 -24.34
N ASN A 61 6.04 -24.23 -23.14
CA ASN A 61 4.75 -24.31 -22.45
C ASN A 61 4.25 -22.91 -22.07
N VAL A 62 5.10 -22.05 -21.47
CA VAL A 62 4.75 -20.66 -21.17
C VAL A 62 4.34 -19.92 -22.44
N SER A 63 5.14 -20.03 -23.52
CA SER A 63 4.83 -19.38 -24.79
C SER A 63 3.49 -19.86 -25.37
N THR A 64 3.21 -21.14 -25.29
CA THR A 64 1.96 -21.73 -25.80
C THR A 64 0.75 -21.21 -25.03
N HIS A 65 0.82 -21.14 -23.69
CA HIS A 65 -0.29 -20.63 -22.87
C HIS A 65 -0.56 -19.15 -23.11
N VAL A 66 0.50 -18.33 -23.21
CA VAL A 66 0.33 -16.89 -23.52
C VAL A 66 -0.22 -16.70 -24.92
N ALA A 67 0.32 -17.41 -25.95
CA ALA A 67 -0.18 -17.32 -27.31
C ALA A 67 -1.65 -17.79 -27.45
N LYS A 68 -2.04 -18.82 -26.69
CA LYS A 68 -3.43 -19.28 -26.64
C LYS A 68 -4.33 -18.20 -26.05
N LEU A 69 -3.91 -17.55 -24.96
CA LEU A 69 -4.65 -16.43 -24.35
C LEU A 69 -4.79 -15.24 -25.31
N GLU A 70 -3.69 -14.85 -26.00
CA GLU A 70 -3.68 -13.79 -27.01
C GLU A 70 -4.66 -14.11 -28.16
N LYS A 71 -4.67 -15.38 -28.62
CA LYS A 71 -5.59 -15.84 -29.64
C LYS A 71 -7.06 -15.80 -29.19
N GLU A 72 -7.35 -16.20 -27.96
CA GLU A 72 -8.70 -16.22 -27.39
C GLU A 72 -9.24 -14.79 -27.18
N LEU A 73 -8.37 -13.85 -26.81
CA LEU A 73 -8.74 -12.44 -26.63
C LEU A 73 -8.64 -11.62 -27.93
N GLY A 74 -8.06 -12.19 -28.99
CA GLY A 74 -7.93 -11.55 -30.30
C GLY A 74 -6.93 -10.38 -30.33
N THR A 75 -6.01 -10.30 -29.35
CA THR A 75 -5.04 -9.21 -29.25
C THR A 75 -3.72 -9.70 -28.67
N VAL A 76 -2.63 -8.98 -29.00
CA VAL A 76 -1.29 -9.22 -28.43
C VAL A 76 -1.22 -8.61 -27.04
N LEU A 77 -0.79 -9.39 -26.03
CA LEU A 77 -0.70 -8.96 -24.64
C LEU A 77 0.73 -8.60 -24.22
N ILE A 78 1.72 -9.22 -24.86
CA ILE A 78 3.16 -8.99 -24.59
C ILE A 78 3.85 -8.53 -25.86
N ASP A 79 4.48 -7.38 -25.82
CA ASP A 79 5.44 -6.96 -26.83
C ASP A 79 6.71 -7.84 -26.74
N ARG A 80 6.96 -8.64 -27.77
CA ARG A 80 8.08 -9.61 -27.82
C ARG A 80 9.46 -8.97 -27.86
N HIS A 81 9.57 -7.68 -28.23
CA HIS A 81 10.84 -6.95 -28.28
C HIS A 81 11.21 -6.36 -26.92
N SER A 82 10.28 -5.65 -26.31
CA SER A 82 10.50 -4.99 -25.02
C SER A 82 10.23 -5.91 -23.82
N MET A 83 9.54 -7.05 -24.03
CA MET A 83 9.03 -7.93 -22.99
C MET A 83 8.12 -7.22 -21.99
N GLN A 84 7.49 -6.13 -22.44
CA GLN A 84 6.51 -5.37 -21.66
C GLN A 84 5.09 -5.73 -22.09
N PRO A 85 4.11 -5.62 -21.18
CA PRO A 85 2.71 -5.76 -21.57
C PRO A 85 2.29 -4.60 -22.50
N THR A 86 1.46 -4.90 -23.49
CA THR A 86 0.75 -3.89 -24.29
C THR A 86 -0.29 -3.16 -23.44
N ALA A 87 -0.99 -2.16 -23.97
CA ALA A 87 -2.09 -1.50 -23.26
C ALA A 87 -3.20 -2.50 -22.89
N GLU A 88 -3.57 -3.38 -23.83
CA GLU A 88 -4.51 -4.48 -23.62
C GLU A 88 -3.93 -5.50 -22.62
N GLY A 89 -2.64 -5.79 -22.73
CA GLY A 89 -1.90 -6.66 -21.81
C GLY A 89 -1.94 -6.14 -20.39
N LEU A 90 -1.76 -4.84 -20.16
CA LEU A 90 -1.86 -4.21 -18.83
C LEU A 90 -3.26 -4.40 -18.23
N ALA A 91 -4.32 -4.21 -19.02
CA ALA A 91 -5.69 -4.40 -18.55
C ALA A 91 -5.97 -5.86 -18.14
N VAL A 92 -5.43 -6.83 -18.88
CA VAL A 92 -5.55 -8.27 -18.55
C VAL A 92 -4.72 -8.60 -17.31
N VAL A 93 -3.48 -8.11 -17.22
CA VAL A 93 -2.58 -8.31 -16.07
C VAL A 93 -3.21 -7.80 -14.77
N GLU A 94 -3.80 -6.60 -14.79
CA GLU A 94 -4.48 -6.04 -13.63
C GLU A 94 -5.61 -6.95 -13.14
N ARG A 95 -6.43 -7.48 -14.05
CA ARG A 95 -7.48 -8.42 -13.72
C ARG A 95 -6.96 -9.78 -13.24
N ALA A 96 -5.92 -10.29 -13.89
CA ALA A 96 -5.29 -11.56 -13.54
C ALA A 96 -4.68 -11.54 -12.13
N ARG A 97 -4.07 -10.42 -11.73
CA ARG A 97 -3.55 -10.23 -10.37
C ARG A 97 -4.66 -10.30 -9.33
N ARG A 98 -5.79 -9.63 -9.57
CA ARG A 98 -6.96 -9.70 -8.67
C ARG A 98 -7.50 -11.12 -8.54
N ILE A 99 -7.63 -11.84 -9.66
CA ILE A 99 -8.06 -13.25 -9.64
C ILE A 99 -7.10 -14.09 -8.79
N ARG A 100 -5.78 -13.89 -8.93
CA ARG A 100 -4.76 -14.58 -8.12
C ARG A 100 -4.92 -14.27 -6.62
N THR A 101 -5.14 -13.00 -6.26
CA THR A 101 -5.37 -12.57 -4.88
C THR A 101 -6.64 -13.22 -4.30
N GLU A 102 -7.75 -13.26 -5.04
CA GLU A 102 -8.99 -13.90 -4.59
C GLU A 102 -8.82 -15.42 -4.41
N LEU A 103 -8.09 -16.09 -5.29
CA LEU A 103 -7.80 -17.52 -5.14
C LEU A 103 -6.93 -17.80 -3.91
N GLN A 104 -5.96 -16.94 -3.61
CA GLN A 104 -5.16 -17.05 -2.40
C GLN A 104 -6.03 -16.81 -1.15
N ALA A 105 -6.89 -15.79 -1.18
CA ALA A 105 -7.81 -15.49 -0.08
C ALA A 105 -8.73 -16.69 0.27
N ILE A 106 -9.24 -17.41 -0.73
CA ILE A 106 -10.03 -18.62 -0.50
C ILE A 106 -9.23 -19.66 0.30
N GLN A 107 -7.95 -19.87 -0.04
CA GLN A 107 -7.10 -20.84 0.68
C GLN A 107 -6.83 -20.38 2.11
N ASP A 108 -6.48 -19.12 2.29
CA ASP A 108 -6.16 -18.52 3.59
C ASP A 108 -7.38 -18.53 4.51
N ASP A 109 -8.57 -18.22 3.99
CA ASP A 109 -9.83 -18.25 4.76
C ASP A 109 -10.16 -19.67 5.23
N ILE A 110 -10.03 -20.68 4.35
CA ILE A 110 -10.31 -22.08 4.71
C ILE A 110 -9.33 -22.59 5.78
N ILE A 111 -8.04 -22.21 5.68
CA ILE A 111 -7.04 -22.55 6.70
C ILE A 111 -7.41 -21.87 8.02
N SER A 112 -7.71 -20.57 7.98
CA SER A 112 -8.05 -19.78 9.17
C SER A 112 -9.34 -20.24 9.86
N MET A 113 -10.33 -20.74 9.10
CA MET A 113 -11.56 -21.34 9.67
C MET A 113 -11.33 -22.65 10.42
N ARG A 114 -10.26 -23.38 10.07
CA ARG A 114 -10.01 -24.72 10.63
C ARG A 114 -9.06 -24.71 11.83
N HIS A 115 -8.19 -23.71 11.92
CA HIS A 115 -7.09 -23.70 12.88
C HIS A 115 -6.89 -22.29 13.45
N GLU A 116 -5.75 -21.68 13.13
CA GLU A 116 -5.35 -20.34 13.51
C GLU A 116 -5.33 -19.45 12.28
N VAL A 117 -5.40 -18.14 12.49
CA VAL A 117 -5.21 -17.17 11.39
C VAL A 117 -3.82 -17.39 10.80
N ALA A 118 -3.76 -17.85 9.57
CA ALA A 118 -2.53 -18.22 8.89
C ALA A 118 -2.56 -17.75 7.42
N GLY A 119 -1.37 -17.50 6.88
CA GLY A 119 -1.20 -17.05 5.50
C GLY A 119 -0.18 -15.93 5.39
N GLU A 120 0.02 -15.40 4.19
CA GLU A 120 0.89 -14.26 3.94
C GLU A 120 0.06 -12.99 3.83
N VAL A 121 0.50 -11.91 4.51
CA VAL A 121 -0.09 -10.57 4.36
C VAL A 121 0.99 -9.57 3.97
N ARG A 122 0.77 -8.87 2.86
CA ARG A 122 1.70 -7.89 2.29
C ARG A 122 1.24 -6.48 2.64
N ILE A 123 2.02 -5.81 3.46
CA ILE A 123 1.70 -4.50 4.02
C ILE A 123 2.69 -3.47 3.47
N GLY A 124 2.18 -2.46 2.76
CA GLY A 124 2.96 -1.27 2.41
C GLY A 124 3.03 -0.29 3.58
N CYS A 125 4.15 0.41 3.73
CA CYS A 125 4.25 1.48 4.70
C CYS A 125 5.17 2.59 4.21
N ILE A 126 4.78 3.87 4.40
CA ILE A 126 5.70 4.98 4.19
C ILE A 126 6.81 4.96 5.24
N GLY A 127 8.05 5.19 4.80
CA GLY A 127 9.23 4.90 5.60
C GLY A 127 9.35 5.65 6.92
N THR A 128 8.79 6.85 7.03
CA THR A 128 8.77 7.61 8.30
C THR A 128 7.88 6.93 9.33
N THR A 129 6.68 6.52 8.95
CA THR A 129 5.74 5.79 9.81
C THR A 129 6.23 4.37 10.11
N GLY A 130 6.73 3.65 9.09
CA GLY A 130 7.28 2.31 9.27
C GLY A 130 8.38 2.22 10.32
N ARG A 131 9.14 3.29 10.51
CA ARG A 131 10.24 3.34 11.46
C ARG A 131 9.82 3.08 12.92
N TRP A 132 8.72 3.65 13.38
CA TRP A 132 8.25 3.48 14.75
C TRP A 132 7.15 2.42 14.89
N MET A 133 6.42 2.15 13.82
CA MET A 133 5.29 1.22 13.82
C MET A 133 5.72 -0.23 13.56
N ALA A 134 6.76 -0.48 12.73
CA ALA A 134 7.05 -1.82 12.24
C ALA A 134 7.39 -2.82 13.36
N THR A 135 8.24 -2.43 14.30
CA THR A 135 8.67 -3.34 15.39
C THR A 135 7.50 -3.76 16.28
N PRO A 136 6.67 -2.85 16.84
CA PRO A 136 5.52 -3.26 17.64
C PRO A 136 4.48 -4.02 16.80
N LEU A 137 4.22 -3.62 15.54
CA LEU A 137 3.29 -4.35 14.68
C LEU A 137 3.73 -5.80 14.46
N LEU A 138 5.00 -6.01 14.11
CA LEU A 138 5.51 -7.37 13.88
C LEU A 138 5.55 -8.20 15.17
N GLY A 139 5.82 -7.58 16.33
CA GLY A 139 5.76 -8.24 17.64
C GLY A 139 4.33 -8.71 17.95
N GLU A 140 3.35 -7.81 17.90
CA GLU A 140 1.96 -8.15 18.17
C GLU A 140 1.38 -9.19 17.19
N LEU A 141 1.76 -9.10 15.90
CA LEU A 141 1.37 -10.12 14.92
C LEU A 141 1.97 -11.49 15.25
N SER A 142 3.23 -11.54 15.65
CA SER A 142 3.89 -12.79 16.06
C SER A 142 3.25 -13.43 17.29
N ASP A 143 2.85 -12.59 18.27
CA ASP A 143 2.26 -13.06 19.52
C ASP A 143 0.81 -13.50 19.36
N ARG A 144 -0.01 -12.73 18.62
CA ARG A 144 -1.44 -13.02 18.44
C ARG A 144 -1.71 -14.02 17.30
N HIS A 145 -0.88 -14.03 16.27
CA HIS A 145 -1.07 -14.82 15.04
C HIS A 145 0.24 -15.45 14.56
N PRO A 146 0.82 -16.40 15.29
CA PRO A 146 2.17 -16.96 15.01
C PRO A 146 2.27 -17.69 13.65
N ALA A 147 1.14 -18.13 13.10
CA ALA A 147 1.09 -18.79 11.78
C ALA A 147 0.93 -17.78 10.61
N LEU A 148 0.82 -16.48 10.91
CA LEU A 148 0.74 -15.43 9.90
C LEU A 148 2.16 -14.99 9.50
N ARG A 149 2.39 -14.82 8.19
CA ARG A 149 3.67 -14.35 7.64
C ARG A 149 3.51 -12.92 7.09
N PRO A 150 3.85 -11.88 7.85
CA PRO A 150 3.81 -10.51 7.36
C PRO A 150 4.97 -10.24 6.40
N VAL A 151 4.69 -9.54 5.30
CA VAL A 151 5.69 -8.98 4.37
C VAL A 151 5.53 -7.46 4.39
N LEU A 152 6.49 -6.77 4.98
CA LEU A 152 6.47 -5.31 5.07
C LEU A 152 7.26 -4.68 3.92
N VAL A 153 6.65 -3.73 3.22
CA VAL A 153 7.24 -3.04 2.07
C VAL A 153 7.32 -1.54 2.34
N ASP A 154 8.55 -1.02 2.40
CA ASP A 154 8.83 0.40 2.59
C ASP A 154 8.94 1.10 1.22
N ALA A 155 8.06 2.07 0.97
CA ALA A 155 8.08 2.91 -0.24
C ALA A 155 7.28 4.21 -0.05
N THR A 156 7.21 5.05 -1.09
CA THR A 156 6.39 6.27 -1.10
C THR A 156 4.91 5.97 -1.35
N THR A 157 4.01 6.87 -0.95
CA THR A 157 2.57 6.77 -1.25
C THR A 157 2.31 6.52 -2.74
N THR A 158 2.98 7.26 -3.62
CA THR A 158 2.84 7.15 -5.08
C THR A 158 3.26 5.79 -5.63
N SER A 159 4.15 5.08 -4.93
CA SER A 159 4.55 3.72 -5.27
C SER A 159 3.64 2.65 -4.65
N LEU A 160 3.16 2.88 -3.42
CA LEU A 160 2.36 1.90 -2.67
C LEU A 160 0.90 1.83 -3.13
N ALA A 161 0.25 2.99 -3.36
CA ALA A 161 -1.17 3.04 -3.69
C ALA A 161 -1.53 2.26 -4.97
N PRO A 162 -0.79 2.37 -6.10
CA PRO A 162 -1.02 1.53 -7.26
C PRO A 162 -0.82 0.03 -6.99
N ARG A 163 0.11 -0.34 -6.12
CA ARG A 163 0.36 -1.75 -5.77
C ARG A 163 -0.78 -2.38 -4.97
N VAL A 164 -1.42 -1.59 -4.09
CA VAL A 164 -2.65 -2.02 -3.39
C VAL A 164 -3.79 -2.17 -4.40
N LEU A 165 -3.96 -1.21 -5.31
CA LEU A 165 -5.01 -1.28 -6.33
C LEU A 165 -4.85 -2.51 -7.25
N ASN A 166 -3.61 -2.88 -7.55
CA ASN A 166 -3.27 -4.02 -8.42
C ASN A 166 -3.23 -5.37 -7.68
N GLY A 167 -3.37 -5.39 -6.33
CA GLY A 167 -3.31 -6.60 -5.52
C GLY A 167 -1.89 -7.16 -5.32
N ASP A 168 -0.85 -6.34 -5.53
CA ASP A 168 0.55 -6.67 -5.18
C ASP A 168 0.81 -6.43 -3.68
N LEU A 169 -0.04 -5.62 -3.03
CA LEU A 169 -0.13 -5.41 -1.59
C LEU A 169 -1.58 -5.57 -1.16
N ASP A 170 -1.80 -6.12 0.03
CA ASP A 170 -3.14 -6.28 0.60
C ASP A 170 -3.65 -4.98 1.22
N MET A 171 -2.75 -4.21 1.81
CA MET A 171 -3.02 -2.90 2.41
C MET A 171 -1.76 -2.04 2.42
N ALA A 172 -1.91 -0.74 2.63
CA ALA A 172 -0.76 0.13 2.87
C ALA A 172 -1.10 1.31 3.78
N VAL A 173 -0.15 1.67 4.66
CA VAL A 173 -0.17 2.90 5.46
C VAL A 173 0.52 3.99 4.65
N VAL A 174 -0.23 5.02 4.28
CA VAL A 174 0.20 6.05 3.32
C VAL A 174 -0.27 7.45 3.74
N ASN A 175 0.32 8.47 3.14
CA ASN A 175 -0.21 9.83 3.25
C ASN A 175 -1.53 9.94 2.51
N THR A 176 -2.48 10.66 3.08
CA THR A 176 -3.80 10.92 2.50
C THR A 176 -3.98 12.43 2.21
N PRO A 177 -4.85 12.79 1.26
CA PRO A 177 -5.66 11.92 0.42
C PRO A 177 -4.86 11.20 -0.66
N VAL A 178 -5.29 9.98 -1.05
CA VAL A 178 -4.81 9.29 -2.24
C VAL A 178 -5.69 9.61 -3.44
N VAL A 179 -5.08 9.72 -4.63
CA VAL A 179 -5.80 10.09 -5.86
C VAL A 179 -6.36 8.90 -6.63
N GLU A 180 -5.91 7.70 -6.33
CA GLU A 180 -6.29 6.46 -7.02
C GLU A 180 -7.75 6.09 -6.75
N ALA A 181 -8.60 6.22 -7.79
CA ALA A 181 -9.98 5.78 -7.72
C ALA A 181 -10.06 4.25 -7.54
N GLY A 182 -10.79 3.79 -6.52
CA GLY A 182 -10.95 2.35 -6.22
C GLY A 182 -10.22 1.91 -4.97
N LEU A 183 -9.46 2.78 -4.32
CA LEU A 183 -9.01 2.59 -2.95
C LEU A 183 -10.06 3.11 -1.97
N GLU A 184 -10.20 2.45 -0.85
CA GLU A 184 -10.85 2.96 0.35
C GLU A 184 -9.78 3.35 1.34
N THR A 185 -10.04 4.41 2.09
CA THR A 185 -9.09 4.97 3.06
C THR A 185 -9.73 4.99 4.43
N GLU A 186 -9.03 4.44 5.41
CA GLU A 186 -9.33 4.52 6.84
C GLU A 186 -8.34 5.48 7.48
N PRO A 187 -8.76 6.59 8.11
CA PRO A 187 -7.87 7.48 8.84
C PRO A 187 -7.18 6.75 9.99
N LEU A 188 -5.90 6.98 10.20
CA LEU A 188 -5.14 6.42 11.32
C LEU A 188 -4.71 7.51 12.31
N PHE A 189 -4.02 8.52 11.82
CA PHE A 189 -3.54 9.64 12.62
C PHE A 189 -3.20 10.85 11.73
N ASP A 190 -3.18 12.02 12.36
CA ASP A 190 -2.60 13.23 11.80
C ASP A 190 -1.24 13.49 12.46
N GLU A 191 -0.29 14.02 11.70
CA GLU A 191 1.03 14.37 12.21
C GLU A 191 1.40 15.81 11.91
N GLU A 192 2.09 16.43 12.86
CA GLU A 192 2.62 17.77 12.72
C GLU A 192 3.83 17.78 11.78
N ARG A 193 4.12 18.97 11.26
CA ARG A 193 5.38 19.27 10.61
C ARG A 193 6.22 20.06 11.60
N ILE A 194 7.33 19.47 12.00
CA ILE A 194 8.18 19.95 13.08
C ILE A 194 9.61 20.19 12.59
N VAL A 195 10.32 21.06 13.24
CA VAL A 195 11.73 21.29 12.97
C VAL A 195 12.59 20.52 13.97
N VAL A 196 13.53 19.75 13.46
CA VAL A 196 14.64 19.21 14.26
C VAL A 196 15.80 20.18 14.10
N ALA A 197 16.18 20.86 15.19
CA ALA A 197 17.24 21.84 15.20
C ALA A 197 18.47 21.34 15.98
N PRO A 198 19.68 21.46 15.45
CA PRO A 198 20.91 21.24 16.22
C PRO A 198 20.97 22.12 17.49
N GLY A 199 21.55 21.61 18.57
CA GLY A 199 21.50 22.25 19.89
C GLY A 199 22.19 23.62 19.96
N ASP A 200 23.09 23.94 19.04
CA ASP A 200 23.77 25.22 18.88
C ASP A 200 23.04 26.18 17.94
N HIS A 201 21.97 25.73 17.28
CA HIS A 201 21.20 26.56 16.36
C HIS A 201 20.25 27.52 17.10
N PRO A 202 20.02 28.78 16.61
CA PRO A 202 19.12 29.75 17.25
C PRO A 202 17.68 29.23 17.50
N LEU A 203 17.20 28.32 16.70
CA LEU A 203 15.89 27.66 16.90
C LEU A 203 15.90 26.64 18.04
N ALA A 204 17.06 26.16 18.52
CA ALA A 204 17.14 25.19 19.58
C ALA A 204 16.56 25.76 20.89
N GLY A 205 15.67 25.02 21.53
CA GLY A 205 15.04 25.45 22.78
C GLY A 205 13.91 26.47 22.63
N ALA A 206 13.55 26.90 21.41
CA ALA A 206 12.39 27.78 21.20
C ALA A 206 11.03 27.13 21.54
N GLY A 207 10.99 25.79 21.57
CA GLY A 207 9.76 25.03 21.83
C GLY A 207 8.75 25.12 20.70
N THR A 208 8.19 26.31 20.47
CA THR A 208 7.24 26.59 19.38
C THR A 208 7.59 27.88 18.68
N ILE A 209 7.48 27.92 17.36
CA ILE A 209 7.70 29.10 16.51
C ILE A 209 6.57 29.26 15.51
N ASP A 210 6.39 30.47 14.99
CA ASP A 210 5.48 30.75 13.89
C ASP A 210 6.18 30.63 12.51
N LEU A 211 5.39 30.77 11.43
CA LEU A 211 5.90 30.70 10.06
C LEU A 211 6.88 31.83 9.72
N ALA A 212 6.69 33.03 10.30
CA ALA A 212 7.58 34.19 10.05
C ALA A 212 8.98 33.92 10.64
N THR A 213 9.03 33.46 11.87
CA THR A 213 10.29 33.05 12.53
C THR A 213 10.96 31.90 11.77
N LEU A 214 10.20 30.91 11.31
CA LEU A 214 10.77 29.82 10.50
C LEU A 214 11.40 30.34 9.20
N ALA A 215 10.76 31.30 8.52
CA ALA A 215 11.22 31.88 7.26
C ALA A 215 12.52 32.73 7.39
N GLU A 216 12.84 33.16 8.60
CA GLU A 216 14.10 33.88 8.87
C GLU A 216 15.33 32.95 8.86
N HIS A 217 15.10 31.64 8.95
CA HIS A 217 16.17 30.64 9.06
C HIS A 217 16.26 29.76 7.81
N ARG A 218 17.52 29.40 7.48
CA ARG A 218 17.74 28.39 6.44
C ARG A 218 17.57 27.00 7.04
N VAL A 219 16.67 26.20 6.45
CA VAL A 219 16.38 24.84 6.92
C VAL A 219 16.61 23.82 5.80
N MET A 220 16.95 22.61 6.15
CA MET A 220 16.98 21.51 5.17
C MET A 220 15.55 21.13 4.79
N LEU A 221 15.33 20.94 3.50
CA LEU A 221 14.02 20.65 2.91
C LEU A 221 14.13 19.47 1.93
N THR A 222 13.00 18.86 1.59
CA THR A 222 12.95 18.00 0.40
C THR A 222 12.97 18.85 -0.87
N PRO A 223 13.43 18.29 -2.02
CA PRO A 223 13.44 19.02 -3.29
C PRO A 223 12.05 19.52 -3.70
N GLN A 224 12.04 20.64 -4.43
CA GLN A 224 10.82 21.14 -5.08
C GLN A 224 10.21 20.07 -5.99
N GLY A 225 8.89 20.04 -6.09
CA GLY A 225 8.15 19.01 -6.84
C GLY A 225 7.88 17.71 -6.05
N THR A 226 8.39 17.61 -4.82
CA THR A 226 7.96 16.55 -3.91
C THR A 226 6.65 16.93 -3.20
N THR A 227 5.73 16.00 -3.06
CA THR A 227 4.42 16.26 -2.42
C THR A 227 4.54 16.91 -1.04
N PHE A 228 5.55 16.54 -0.25
CA PHE A 228 5.79 17.10 1.07
C PHE A 228 6.25 18.58 0.98
N ARG A 229 7.17 18.90 0.08
CA ARG A 229 7.66 20.25 -0.14
C ARG A 229 6.59 21.15 -0.74
N ASP A 230 5.91 20.71 -1.78
CA ASP A 230 4.88 21.49 -2.47
C ASP A 230 3.71 21.87 -1.55
N ALA A 231 3.38 21.00 -0.56
CA ALA A 231 2.37 21.32 0.44
C ALA A 231 2.84 22.46 1.37
N ILE A 232 4.09 22.43 1.82
CA ILE A 232 4.69 23.45 2.68
C ILE A 232 4.81 24.79 1.94
N ASP A 233 5.35 24.76 0.72
CA ASP A 233 5.56 25.99 -0.07
C ASP A 233 4.21 26.69 -0.33
N ARG A 234 3.18 25.93 -0.67
CA ARG A 234 1.82 26.46 -0.91
C ARG A 234 1.21 27.13 0.33
N GLU A 235 1.43 26.55 1.52
CA GLU A 235 0.92 27.11 2.77
C GLU A 235 1.67 28.41 3.14
N LEU A 236 2.98 28.48 2.93
CA LEU A 236 3.79 29.67 3.15
C LEU A 236 3.47 30.76 2.13
N GLU A 237 3.34 30.43 0.86
CA GLU A 237 2.95 31.36 -0.20
C GLU A 237 1.60 32.02 0.09
N ALA A 238 0.64 31.29 0.67
CA ALA A 238 -0.66 31.82 1.04
C ALA A 238 -0.60 32.96 2.07
N VAL A 239 0.48 33.04 2.84
CA VAL A 239 0.74 34.12 3.81
C VAL A 239 1.93 35.04 3.39
N GLY A 240 2.35 34.92 2.13
CA GLY A 240 3.40 35.77 1.56
C GLY A 240 4.84 35.45 2.04
N LEU A 241 5.07 34.23 2.53
CA LEU A 241 6.35 33.75 3.02
C LEU A 241 6.96 32.71 2.09
N CYS A 242 8.28 32.50 2.19
CA CYS A 242 9.00 31.44 1.53
C CYS A 242 10.15 30.94 2.40
N LEU A 243 10.49 29.66 2.31
CA LEU A 243 11.64 29.08 2.99
C LEU A 243 12.90 29.12 2.12
N GLN A 244 14.04 29.41 2.76
CA GLN A 244 15.35 29.26 2.15
C GLN A 244 15.94 27.90 2.53
N ALA A 245 16.27 27.09 1.53
CA ALA A 245 16.91 25.80 1.79
C ALA A 245 18.37 25.99 2.21
N ALA A 246 18.76 25.38 3.33
CA ALA A 246 20.16 25.17 3.68
C ALA A 246 20.77 24.05 2.82
N ALA A 247 19.97 23.02 2.54
CA ALA A 247 20.24 21.96 1.58
C ALA A 247 18.91 21.34 1.15
N GLU A 248 18.86 20.74 -0.02
CA GLU A 248 17.75 19.92 -0.47
C GLU A 248 18.16 18.45 -0.48
N VAL A 249 17.35 17.60 0.15
CA VAL A 249 17.65 16.17 0.33
C VAL A 249 16.41 15.34 -0.04
N ASP A 250 16.54 14.54 -1.08
CA ASP A 250 15.49 13.58 -1.45
C ASP A 250 15.52 12.38 -0.49
N GLY A 251 14.47 12.27 0.32
CA GLY A 251 14.32 11.22 1.33
C GLY A 251 14.28 11.75 2.76
N LEU A 252 13.07 11.76 3.34
CA LEU A 252 12.82 12.28 4.70
C LEU A 252 13.65 11.57 5.79
N ARG A 253 13.99 10.29 5.62
CA ARG A 253 14.83 9.56 6.58
C ARG A 253 16.29 10.03 6.57
N LEU A 254 16.83 10.29 5.38
CA LEU A 254 18.17 10.86 5.26
C LEU A 254 18.19 12.29 5.78
N LEU A 255 17.17 13.08 5.44
CA LEU A 255 17.00 14.44 5.93
C LEU A 255 17.00 14.49 7.47
N ALA A 256 16.22 13.61 8.11
CA ALA A 256 16.20 13.46 9.57
C ALA A 256 17.58 13.07 10.12
N SER A 257 18.25 12.10 9.53
CA SER A 257 19.57 11.67 9.97
C SER A 257 20.59 12.81 9.95
N LEU A 258 20.60 13.64 8.91
CA LEU A 258 21.49 14.80 8.81
C LEU A 258 21.20 15.86 9.88
N ALA A 259 19.91 16.10 10.18
CA ALA A 259 19.52 17.05 11.24
C ALA A 259 20.01 16.55 12.63
N TYR A 260 19.83 15.27 12.92
CA TYR A 260 20.30 14.67 14.17
C TYR A 260 21.84 14.65 14.30
N GLN A 261 22.54 14.62 13.17
CA GLN A 261 24.01 14.72 13.14
C GLN A 261 24.50 16.17 13.25
N GLY A 262 23.60 17.14 13.36
CA GLY A 262 23.96 18.54 13.58
C GLY A 262 24.34 19.34 12.33
N TYR A 263 23.99 18.84 11.11
CA TYR A 263 24.35 19.54 9.88
C TYR A 263 23.61 20.88 9.74
N ALA A 264 22.28 20.88 9.88
CA ALA A 264 21.41 22.05 9.85
C ALA A 264 20.03 21.69 10.37
N PRO A 265 19.17 22.65 10.76
CA PRO A 265 17.79 22.35 11.09
C PRO A 265 17.04 21.81 9.88
N ALA A 266 16.13 20.86 10.10
CA ALA A 266 15.31 20.25 9.05
C ALA A 266 13.83 20.30 9.39
N LEU A 267 13.01 20.69 8.42
CA LEU A 267 11.55 20.59 8.53
C LEU A 267 11.10 19.18 8.11
N LEU A 268 10.47 18.47 9.03
CA LEU A 268 10.18 17.06 8.95
C LEU A 268 8.73 16.76 9.37
N PRO A 269 8.12 15.69 8.88
CA PRO A 269 6.93 15.14 9.53
C PRO A 269 7.28 14.54 10.87
N ALA A 270 6.39 14.63 11.85
CA ALA A 270 6.60 14.15 13.21
C ALA A 270 7.01 12.66 13.27
N SER A 271 6.46 11.82 12.38
CA SER A 271 6.83 10.41 12.28
C SER A 271 8.30 10.15 11.89
N ALA A 272 8.99 11.15 11.33
CA ALA A 272 10.41 11.02 11.00
C ALA A 272 11.33 11.20 12.21
N VAL A 273 10.80 11.69 13.33
CA VAL A 273 11.58 12.05 14.52
C VAL A 273 11.76 10.87 15.49
N SER A 274 10.82 9.96 15.51
CA SER A 274 10.79 8.85 16.45
C SER A 274 12.03 7.96 16.37
N GLY A 275 12.49 7.50 17.55
CA GLY A 275 13.56 6.51 17.65
C GLY A 275 14.98 7.03 17.52
N TYR A 276 15.20 8.35 17.58
CA TYR A 276 16.55 8.90 17.74
C TYR A 276 16.88 9.08 19.22
N PRO A 277 18.10 8.74 19.63
CA PRO A 277 18.51 8.94 21.02
C PRO A 277 18.51 10.42 21.38
N GLU A 278 18.24 10.73 22.64
CA GLU A 278 18.43 12.07 23.19
C GLU A 278 19.85 12.54 22.93
N GLY A 279 19.99 13.81 22.50
CA GLY A 279 21.31 14.34 22.11
C GLY A 279 21.30 15.83 21.90
N GLY A 280 22.34 16.35 21.25
CA GLY A 280 22.54 17.79 20.95
C GLY A 280 21.59 18.35 19.89
N TRP A 281 20.27 18.10 20.00
CA TRP A 281 19.22 18.61 19.11
C TRP A 281 17.96 18.90 19.91
N SER A 282 17.07 19.70 19.33
CA SER A 282 15.78 20.08 19.90
C SER A 282 14.66 19.90 18.89
N LEU A 283 13.49 19.55 19.38
CA LEU A 283 12.24 19.59 18.62
C LEU A 283 11.63 20.98 18.73
N VAL A 284 11.23 21.54 17.61
CA VAL A 284 10.59 22.85 17.54
C VAL A 284 9.27 22.69 16.76
N HIS A 285 8.16 22.94 17.43
CA HIS A 285 6.85 22.95 16.82
C HIS A 285 6.66 24.19 15.95
N VAL A 286 5.99 24.04 14.81
CA VAL A 286 5.72 25.15 13.89
C VAL A 286 4.23 25.40 13.83
N GLU A 287 3.79 26.53 14.39
CA GLU A 287 2.41 26.99 14.28
C GLU A 287 2.12 27.52 12.87
N GLY A 288 0.92 27.26 12.35
CA GLY A 288 0.47 27.74 11.05
C GLY A 288 0.68 26.74 9.91
N LEU A 289 1.40 25.63 10.09
CA LEU A 289 1.43 24.54 9.14
C LEU A 289 0.30 23.53 9.41
N ALA A 290 -0.41 23.16 8.36
CA ALA A 290 -1.42 22.11 8.45
C ALA A 290 -0.79 20.76 8.81
N ARG A 291 -1.51 19.94 9.57
CA ARG A 291 -1.11 18.57 9.84
C ARG A 291 -1.18 17.73 8.57
N ARG A 292 -0.33 16.73 8.49
CA ARG A 292 -0.35 15.74 7.42
C ARG A 292 -1.13 14.51 7.88
N SER A 293 -2.14 14.11 7.12
CA SER A 293 -2.95 12.93 7.46
C SER A 293 -2.31 11.66 6.93
N VAL A 294 -2.33 10.62 7.73
CA VAL A 294 -1.88 9.26 7.41
C VAL A 294 -3.04 8.29 7.60
N GLY A 295 -3.25 7.43 6.64
CA GLY A 295 -4.34 6.47 6.63
C GLY A 295 -3.93 5.11 6.11
N LEU A 296 -4.76 4.11 6.41
CA LEU A 296 -4.70 2.78 5.83
C LEU A 296 -5.52 2.75 4.55
N VAL A 297 -4.91 2.33 3.45
CA VAL A 297 -5.61 2.13 2.18
C VAL A 297 -5.72 0.66 1.82
N ARG A 298 -6.87 0.28 1.27
CA ARG A 298 -7.18 -1.05 0.75
C ARG A 298 -7.92 -0.94 -0.58
N ASN A 299 -7.89 -2.00 -1.36
CA ASN A 299 -8.69 -2.06 -2.59
C ASN A 299 -10.18 -2.27 -2.23
N ARG A 300 -11.03 -1.30 -2.59
CA ARG A 300 -12.48 -1.35 -2.34
C ARG A 300 -13.18 -2.52 -3.04
N ARG A 301 -12.60 -3.05 -4.11
CA ARG A 301 -13.22 -4.06 -4.97
C ARG A 301 -12.92 -5.50 -4.54
N THR A 302 -12.04 -5.70 -3.57
CA THR A 302 -11.69 -7.02 -3.05
C THR A 302 -12.26 -7.22 -1.64
N THR A 303 -12.72 -8.41 -1.36
CA THR A 303 -13.09 -8.80 0.00
C THR A 303 -11.80 -9.17 0.75
N PRO A 304 -11.47 -8.53 1.88
CA PRO A 304 -10.27 -8.87 2.63
C PRO A 304 -10.41 -10.28 3.23
N SER A 305 -9.35 -11.08 3.12
CA SER A 305 -9.26 -12.40 3.76
C SER A 305 -9.11 -12.27 5.29
N MET A 306 -9.33 -13.37 6.01
CA MET A 306 -9.18 -13.42 7.48
C MET A 306 -7.80 -12.94 7.96
N PRO A 307 -6.66 -13.35 7.36
CA PRO A 307 -5.34 -12.82 7.71
C PRO A 307 -5.23 -11.30 7.53
N VAL A 308 -5.80 -10.75 6.45
CA VAL A 308 -5.78 -9.30 6.17
C VAL A 308 -6.61 -8.55 7.21
N LEU A 309 -7.79 -9.05 7.59
CA LEU A 309 -8.62 -8.47 8.65
C LEU A 309 -7.91 -8.50 10.00
N ALA A 310 -7.35 -9.64 10.40
CA ALA A 310 -6.62 -9.78 11.65
C ALA A 310 -5.41 -8.82 11.70
N THR A 311 -4.66 -8.70 10.59
CA THR A 311 -3.53 -7.77 10.50
C THR A 311 -3.97 -6.32 10.62
N ARG A 312 -5.09 -5.93 9.99
CA ARG A 312 -5.65 -4.59 10.12
C ARG A 312 -6.01 -4.27 11.58
N ASP A 313 -6.66 -5.21 12.26
CA ASP A 313 -7.11 -5.01 13.63
C ASP A 313 -5.92 -4.87 14.59
N VAL A 314 -4.88 -5.70 14.43
CA VAL A 314 -3.61 -5.55 15.17
C VAL A 314 -2.93 -4.21 14.87
N LEU A 315 -2.90 -3.76 13.60
CA LEU A 315 -2.34 -2.48 13.21
C LEU A 315 -3.07 -1.31 13.89
N ARG A 316 -4.40 -1.36 13.95
CA ARG A 316 -5.21 -0.34 14.64
C ARG A 316 -4.89 -0.30 16.14
N ASP A 317 -4.80 -1.45 16.78
CA ASP A 317 -4.47 -1.56 18.21
C ASP A 317 -3.08 -0.97 18.48
N VAL A 318 -2.08 -1.34 17.68
CA VAL A 318 -0.71 -0.84 17.77
C VAL A 318 -0.68 0.69 17.61
N ILE A 319 -1.39 1.24 16.62
CA ILE A 319 -1.47 2.70 16.43
C ILE A 319 -2.11 3.38 17.66
N ARG A 320 -3.22 2.84 18.17
CA ARG A 320 -3.87 3.41 19.38
C ARG A 320 -2.95 3.43 20.59
N GLU A 321 -2.15 2.39 20.76
CA GLU A 321 -1.26 2.23 21.90
C GLU A 321 -0.03 3.13 21.80
N ILE A 322 0.66 3.14 20.66
CA ILE A 322 1.97 3.77 20.57
C ILE A 322 1.96 5.19 19.99
N ALA A 323 0.98 5.55 19.16
CA ALA A 323 0.95 6.89 18.55
C ALA A 323 0.81 8.03 19.58
N PRO A 324 0.07 7.92 20.68
CA PRO A 324 0.02 8.96 21.72
C PRO A 324 1.37 9.25 22.39
N HIS A 325 2.30 8.31 22.31
CA HIS A 325 3.67 8.46 22.85
C HIS A 325 4.66 9.05 21.85
N GLN A 326 4.22 9.31 20.60
CA GLN A 326 5.04 9.91 19.57
C GLN A 326 4.82 11.43 19.55
N PRO A 327 5.88 12.26 19.65
CA PRO A 327 5.73 13.70 19.58
C PRO A 327 5.06 14.15 18.27
N GLY A 328 4.06 15.04 18.37
CA GLY A 328 3.36 15.61 17.21
C GLY A 328 2.49 14.65 16.41
N ILE A 329 2.14 13.48 16.96
CA ILE A 329 1.20 12.54 16.36
C ILE A 329 -0.14 12.55 17.10
N HIS A 330 -1.24 12.65 16.36
CA HIS A 330 -2.60 12.77 16.85
C HIS A 330 -3.48 11.68 16.24
N VAL A 331 -3.91 10.74 17.07
CA VAL A 331 -4.75 9.60 16.60
C VAL A 331 -6.09 10.10 16.11
N THR A 332 -6.51 9.62 14.93
CA THR A 332 -7.81 9.92 14.30
C THR A 332 -8.66 8.67 14.08
N LEU A 333 -8.20 7.51 14.54
CA LEU A 333 -8.96 6.25 14.48
C LEU A 333 -10.28 6.39 15.21
N GLU A 334 -11.37 6.05 14.52
CA GLU A 334 -12.66 5.88 15.16
C GLU A 334 -12.61 4.71 16.17
N PRO A 335 -13.41 4.81 17.27
CA PRO A 335 -13.45 3.81 18.33
C PRO A 335 -13.74 2.39 17.83
#